data_a380f875df1d53efbcef7aa253a794f5
#
_entry.id   a380f875df1d53efbcef7aa253a794f5
#
_cell.length_a   1.000
_cell.length_b   1.000
_cell.length_c   1.000
_cell.angle_alpha   90.00
_cell.angle_beta   90.00
_cell.angle_gamma   90.00
#
_symmetry.space_group_name_H-M   'P 1'
#
loop_
_entity.id
_entity.type
_entity.pdbx_description
1 polymer ?
#
loop_
_entity_poly.entity_id
_entity_poly.type
_entity_poly.pdbx_seq_one_letter_code
_entity_poly.pdbx_strand_id
1 'polypeptide(L)'
;MLLAGCGSASSGATSPTTSPLAVADVELTPVAQTEDWPTASPAESGIDAARLTDVLNRIRRRDYGNITSLLVVRRERLVVEEYFNLVASGTAVTMQSVTKSVISLAAGLAVDRGMMRVSDPIAPVFPDYHPIAASDANKQAQTVRDLLMMRTGYDWSEQTYANSPLQRLNNCFCDWIRFVLDHPMREAPGSRFEYVSGGTILLGAAIGRAAGTRVDLFLESELFAPMGFQSARWERGQPNGLPHGGGGLYLRPRDMAKLGTLMATRGRWQGRQMISEAWIRESTQMTAVSRTLGGRPASYGYSWWGFPDGVIVASGALGQWIFVLPDRQLVVASTASNETQADAQVRILYDYILPAVQ
;
A
#
# COMPACT_ATOMS: atom_id res chain seq x y z
N MET A 1 -64.15 -3.78 55.81
CA MET A 1 -65.23 -3.10 55.09
C MET A 1 -64.66 -2.57 53.79
N LEU A 2 -65.09 -3.19 52.68
CA LEU A 2 -64.87 -2.85 51.26
C LEU A 2 -63.44 -2.67 50.75
N LEU A 3 -62.94 -3.76 50.13
CA LEU A 3 -61.84 -3.87 49.20
C LEU A 3 -62.31 -3.39 47.82
N ALA A 4 -61.55 -2.44 47.20
CA ALA A 4 -61.69 -2.13 45.78
C ALA A 4 -60.46 -2.61 45.05
N GLY A 5 -60.64 -3.57 44.13
CA GLY A 5 -59.54 -4.12 43.30
C GLY A 5 -59.22 -3.17 42.15
N CYS A 6 -57.96 -2.90 41.92
CA CYS A 6 -57.46 -2.26 40.71
C CYS A 6 -56.90 -3.37 39.76
N GLY A 7 -57.61 -3.57 38.65
CA GLY A 7 -57.16 -4.36 37.54
C GLY A 7 -56.05 -3.66 36.76
N SER A 8 -54.88 -4.27 36.66
CA SER A 8 -53.80 -3.82 35.82
C SER A 8 -53.99 -4.33 34.40
N ALA A 9 -54.31 -3.42 33.50
CA ALA A 9 -54.25 -3.67 32.05
C ALA A 9 -52.81 -3.64 31.57
N SER A 10 -52.25 -4.77 31.17
CA SER A 10 -50.98 -4.86 30.49
C SER A 10 -51.14 -4.40 29.03
N SER A 11 -50.72 -3.19 28.73
CA SER A 11 -50.56 -2.72 27.37
C SER A 11 -49.30 -3.36 26.76
N GLY A 12 -49.48 -4.38 25.94
CA GLY A 12 -48.45 -4.94 25.11
C GLY A 12 -47.98 -3.89 24.07
N ALA A 13 -46.90 -3.21 24.34
CA ALA A 13 -46.23 -2.42 23.34
C ALA A 13 -45.48 -3.37 22.40
N THR A 14 -46.03 -3.63 21.23
CA THR A 14 -45.30 -4.25 20.13
C THR A 14 -44.24 -3.26 19.64
N SER A 15 -42.97 -3.50 19.95
CA SER A 15 -41.86 -2.80 19.35
C SER A 15 -41.92 -2.98 17.82
N PRO A 16 -41.81 -1.92 17.03
CA PRO A 16 -41.75 -2.07 15.59
C PRO A 16 -40.46 -2.84 15.26
N THR A 17 -40.58 -4.02 14.72
CA THR A 17 -39.49 -4.74 14.04
C THR A 17 -39.11 -3.91 12.82
N THR A 18 -38.11 -3.08 12.96
CA THR A 18 -37.44 -2.47 11.80
C THR A 18 -36.81 -3.59 11.02
N SER A 19 -37.45 -4.03 9.92
CA SER A 19 -36.80 -4.86 8.92
C SER A 19 -35.50 -4.16 8.50
N PRO A 20 -34.36 -4.86 8.48
CA PRO A 20 -33.13 -4.26 7.95
C PRO A 20 -33.43 -3.78 6.52
N LEU A 21 -33.13 -2.51 6.24
CA LEU A 21 -33.25 -1.96 4.89
C LEU A 21 -32.55 -2.91 3.94
N ALA A 22 -33.28 -3.47 2.99
CA ALA A 22 -32.72 -4.33 1.95
C ALA A 22 -31.68 -3.51 1.18
N VAL A 23 -30.42 -3.88 1.33
CA VAL A 23 -29.33 -3.29 0.54
C VAL A 23 -29.55 -3.73 -0.89
N ALA A 24 -29.81 -2.79 -1.80
CA ALA A 24 -29.95 -3.08 -3.23
C ALA A 24 -28.69 -3.77 -3.75
N ASP A 25 -28.85 -4.79 -4.57
CA ASP A 25 -27.72 -5.45 -5.21
C ASP A 25 -26.96 -4.47 -6.11
N VAL A 26 -25.63 -4.60 -6.12
CA VAL A 26 -24.77 -3.84 -7.02
C VAL A 26 -24.72 -4.57 -8.35
N GLU A 27 -25.17 -3.92 -9.40
CA GLU A 27 -24.87 -4.35 -10.76
C GLU A 27 -23.49 -3.86 -11.13
N LEU A 28 -22.76 -4.67 -11.92
CA LEU A 28 -21.46 -4.29 -12.44
C LEU A 28 -21.60 -3.11 -13.39
N THR A 29 -21.10 -1.95 -12.98
CA THR A 29 -21.13 -0.72 -13.79
C THR A 29 -20.02 -0.79 -14.85
N PRO A 30 -20.32 -0.64 -16.14
CA PRO A 30 -19.28 -0.51 -17.16
C PRO A 30 -18.40 0.69 -16.87
N VAL A 31 -17.08 0.49 -16.85
CA VAL A 31 -16.13 1.59 -16.63
C VAL A 31 -16.19 2.54 -17.82
N ALA A 32 -16.42 3.81 -17.54
CA ALA A 32 -16.45 4.84 -18.58
C ALA A 32 -15.07 5.00 -19.25
N GLN A 33 -15.08 5.06 -20.57
CA GLN A 33 -13.84 5.33 -21.31
C GLN A 33 -13.28 6.70 -20.92
N THR A 34 -11.99 6.74 -20.59
CA THR A 34 -11.27 7.98 -20.26
C THR A 34 -10.05 8.10 -21.17
N GLU A 35 -9.59 9.34 -21.38
CA GLU A 35 -8.39 9.58 -22.22
C GLU A 35 -7.11 9.01 -21.58
N ASP A 36 -7.09 8.92 -20.24
CA ASP A 36 -5.90 8.50 -19.50
C ASP A 36 -5.80 6.97 -19.32
N TRP A 37 -6.88 6.20 -19.57
CA TRP A 37 -6.85 4.74 -19.39
C TRP A 37 -7.89 4.01 -20.25
N PRO A 38 -7.48 3.06 -21.09
CA PRO A 38 -8.42 2.24 -21.86
C PRO A 38 -9.24 1.32 -20.95
N THR A 39 -10.49 1.12 -21.28
CA THR A 39 -11.42 0.25 -20.54
C THR A 39 -11.80 -0.98 -21.32
N ALA A 40 -12.33 -2.00 -20.67
CA ALA A 40 -12.91 -3.19 -21.29
C ALA A 40 -14.06 -3.73 -20.42
N SER A 41 -14.99 -4.40 -21.05
CA SER A 41 -15.96 -5.22 -20.32
C SER A 41 -15.29 -6.46 -19.71
N PRO A 42 -15.88 -7.07 -18.68
CA PRO A 42 -15.40 -8.35 -18.13
C PRO A 42 -15.29 -9.44 -19.20
N ALA A 43 -16.28 -9.56 -20.07
CA ALA A 43 -16.33 -10.56 -21.15
C ALA A 43 -15.15 -10.39 -22.13
N GLU A 44 -14.89 -9.17 -22.62
CA GLU A 44 -13.73 -8.87 -23.48
C GLU A 44 -12.40 -9.15 -22.79
N SER A 45 -12.39 -9.10 -21.47
CA SER A 45 -11.20 -9.34 -20.65
C SER A 45 -11.03 -10.80 -20.22
N GLY A 46 -11.97 -11.70 -20.60
CA GLY A 46 -11.96 -13.09 -20.16
C GLY A 46 -12.19 -13.21 -18.64
N ILE A 47 -13.11 -12.42 -18.11
CA ILE A 47 -13.48 -12.44 -16.68
C ILE A 47 -14.99 -12.71 -16.56
N ASP A 48 -15.36 -13.63 -15.67
CA ASP A 48 -16.74 -13.97 -15.37
C ASP A 48 -17.44 -12.80 -14.65
N ALA A 49 -18.35 -12.13 -15.34
CA ALA A 49 -19.11 -10.99 -14.82
C ALA A 49 -20.01 -11.37 -13.63
N ALA A 50 -20.55 -12.59 -13.60
CA ALA A 50 -21.42 -13.01 -12.50
C ALA A 50 -20.65 -13.13 -11.18
N ARG A 51 -19.44 -13.68 -11.22
CA ARG A 51 -18.54 -13.73 -10.04
C ARG A 51 -18.09 -12.35 -9.57
N LEU A 52 -17.84 -11.44 -10.50
CA LEU A 52 -17.54 -10.04 -10.15
C LEU A 52 -18.75 -9.39 -9.48
N THR A 53 -19.94 -9.55 -10.03
CA THR A 53 -21.17 -9.01 -9.45
C THR A 53 -21.42 -9.58 -8.05
N ASP A 54 -21.21 -10.89 -7.83
CA ASP A 54 -21.37 -11.50 -6.49
C ASP A 54 -20.42 -10.86 -5.47
N VAL A 55 -19.14 -10.69 -5.79
CA VAL A 55 -18.20 -10.06 -4.85
C VAL A 55 -18.53 -8.60 -4.58
N LEU A 56 -18.97 -7.84 -5.60
CA LEU A 56 -19.39 -6.44 -5.40
C LEU A 56 -20.62 -6.35 -4.47
N ASN A 57 -21.59 -7.24 -4.65
CA ASN A 57 -22.75 -7.32 -3.77
C ASN A 57 -22.39 -7.66 -2.33
N ARG A 58 -21.43 -8.57 -2.13
CA ARG A 58 -20.90 -8.90 -0.80
C ARG A 58 -20.15 -7.72 -0.16
N ILE A 59 -19.34 -7.00 -0.94
CA ILE A 59 -18.68 -5.79 -0.46
C ILE A 59 -19.72 -4.75 -0.02
N ARG A 60 -20.76 -4.54 -0.81
CA ARG A 60 -21.84 -3.60 -0.46
C ARG A 60 -22.57 -3.98 0.81
N ARG A 61 -22.81 -5.27 1.02
CA ARG A 61 -23.38 -5.80 2.29
C ARG A 61 -22.42 -5.78 3.47
N ARG A 62 -21.15 -5.36 3.25
CA ARG A 62 -20.09 -5.32 4.25
C ARG A 62 -19.64 -6.69 4.78
N ASP A 63 -19.81 -7.76 3.98
CA ASP A 63 -19.33 -9.10 4.32
C ASP A 63 -17.80 -9.12 4.53
N TYR A 64 -17.09 -8.13 3.97
CA TYR A 64 -15.64 -7.91 4.06
C TYR A 64 -15.28 -6.64 4.84
N GLY A 65 -16.18 -6.17 5.73
CA GLY A 65 -15.98 -4.95 6.49
C GLY A 65 -16.14 -3.69 5.64
N ASN A 66 -15.33 -2.68 5.91
CA ASN A 66 -15.44 -1.38 5.28
C ASN A 66 -14.50 -1.21 4.07
N ILE A 67 -14.70 -2.01 3.03
CA ILE A 67 -14.05 -1.81 1.73
C ILE A 67 -14.57 -0.50 1.13
N THR A 68 -13.68 0.34 0.61
CA THR A 68 -14.03 1.65 0.05
C THR A 68 -13.82 1.75 -1.46
N SER A 69 -13.00 0.88 -2.05
CA SER A 69 -12.91 0.74 -3.51
C SER A 69 -12.42 -0.65 -3.91
N LEU A 70 -12.80 -1.07 -5.11
CA LEU A 70 -12.25 -2.22 -5.80
C LEU A 70 -12.05 -1.88 -7.28
N LEU A 71 -10.82 -2.01 -7.75
CA LEU A 71 -10.43 -1.83 -9.14
C LEU A 71 -9.78 -3.11 -9.66
N VAL A 72 -10.16 -3.52 -10.86
CA VAL A 72 -9.56 -4.67 -11.55
C VAL A 72 -9.06 -4.22 -12.90
N VAL A 73 -7.79 -4.46 -13.18
CA VAL A 73 -7.15 -4.19 -14.46
C VAL A 73 -6.71 -5.50 -15.08
N ARG A 74 -7.04 -5.72 -16.34
CA ARG A 74 -6.61 -6.89 -17.10
C ARG A 74 -6.05 -6.46 -18.45
N ARG A 75 -4.84 -6.95 -18.80
CA ARG A 75 -4.19 -6.61 -20.08
C ARG A 75 -4.15 -5.10 -20.33
N GLU A 76 -3.72 -4.37 -19.30
CA GLU A 76 -3.62 -2.89 -19.28
C GLU A 76 -4.95 -2.14 -19.44
N ARG A 77 -6.10 -2.84 -19.40
CA ARG A 77 -7.43 -2.24 -19.51
C ARG A 77 -8.16 -2.28 -18.17
N LEU A 78 -8.77 -1.17 -17.79
CA LEU A 78 -9.56 -1.07 -16.57
C LEU A 78 -10.91 -1.75 -16.80
N VAL A 79 -11.20 -2.81 -16.02
CA VAL A 79 -12.38 -3.67 -16.19
C VAL A 79 -13.41 -3.40 -15.11
N VAL A 80 -12.96 -3.15 -13.88
CA VAL A 80 -13.81 -2.80 -12.74
C VAL A 80 -13.25 -1.56 -12.09
N GLU A 81 -14.11 -0.61 -11.81
CA GLU A 81 -13.83 0.58 -11.01
C GLU A 81 -15.05 0.91 -10.17
N GLU A 82 -15.08 0.39 -8.95
CA GLU A 82 -16.20 0.55 -8.04
C GLU A 82 -15.76 1.21 -6.73
N TYR A 83 -16.63 2.08 -6.23
CA TYR A 83 -16.41 2.87 -5.02
C TYR A 83 -17.57 2.65 -4.05
N PHE A 84 -17.25 2.55 -2.77
CA PHE A 84 -18.19 2.21 -1.72
C PHE A 84 -18.04 3.16 -0.53
N ASN A 85 -19.06 3.18 0.33
CA ASN A 85 -18.98 3.81 1.65
C ASN A 85 -18.52 5.28 1.62
N LEU A 86 -19.12 6.09 0.72
CA LEU A 86 -18.89 7.52 0.57
C LEU A 86 -17.51 7.93 0.02
N VAL A 87 -16.70 6.98 -0.45
CA VAL A 87 -15.49 7.30 -1.20
C VAL A 87 -15.86 7.50 -2.66
N ALA A 88 -15.47 8.63 -3.24
CA ALA A 88 -15.66 8.95 -4.64
C ALA A 88 -14.37 8.73 -5.46
N SER A 89 -14.48 8.64 -6.76
CA SER A 89 -13.35 8.42 -7.68
C SER A 89 -12.22 9.45 -7.55
N GLY A 90 -12.57 10.71 -7.22
CA GLY A 90 -11.62 11.80 -6.99
C GLY A 90 -11.00 11.84 -5.59
N THR A 91 -11.46 10.99 -4.66
CA THR A 91 -11.00 11.03 -3.27
C THR A 91 -9.61 10.42 -3.13
N ALA A 92 -8.64 11.21 -2.69
CA ALA A 92 -7.33 10.69 -2.28
C ALA A 92 -7.44 10.07 -0.88
N VAL A 93 -7.11 8.79 -0.77
CA VAL A 93 -7.12 8.03 0.50
C VAL A 93 -5.70 7.70 0.93
N THR A 94 -5.50 7.49 2.22
CA THR A 94 -4.18 7.12 2.74
C THR A 94 -3.72 5.79 2.15
N MET A 95 -2.48 5.73 1.70
CA MET A 95 -1.86 4.50 1.19
C MET A 95 -1.25 3.66 2.29
N GLN A 96 -1.06 4.24 3.48
CA GLN A 96 -0.35 3.55 4.54
C GLN A 96 0.96 2.93 3.99
N SER A 97 1.30 1.72 4.37
CA SER A 97 2.57 1.08 3.97
C SER A 97 2.71 0.75 2.47
N VAL A 98 1.68 0.88 1.64
CA VAL A 98 1.83 0.89 0.17
C VAL A 98 2.80 2.01 -0.26
N THR A 99 2.91 3.08 0.52
CA THR A 99 3.92 4.15 0.35
C THR A 99 5.34 3.59 0.20
N LYS A 100 5.70 2.54 0.93
CA LYS A 100 7.04 1.93 0.87
C LYS A 100 7.34 1.35 -0.53
N SER A 101 6.36 0.72 -1.15
CA SER A 101 6.49 0.23 -2.53
C SER A 101 6.67 1.38 -3.52
N VAL A 102 6.05 2.53 -3.26
CA VAL A 102 6.28 3.75 -4.07
C VAL A 102 7.69 4.31 -3.85
N ILE A 103 8.21 4.30 -2.63
CA ILE A 103 9.63 4.67 -2.37
C ILE A 103 10.59 3.69 -3.06
N SER A 104 10.25 2.40 -3.16
CA SER A 104 11.02 1.45 -3.98
C SER A 104 11.03 1.83 -5.47
N LEU A 105 9.89 2.26 -6.03
CA LEU A 105 9.86 2.76 -7.41
C LEU A 105 10.72 4.02 -7.58
N ALA A 106 10.71 4.92 -6.60
CA ALA A 106 11.62 6.09 -6.60
C ALA A 106 13.09 5.67 -6.56
N ALA A 107 13.45 4.66 -5.77
CA ALA A 107 14.81 4.11 -5.75
C ALA A 107 15.19 3.54 -7.13
N GLY A 108 14.28 2.82 -7.79
CA GLY A 108 14.48 2.33 -9.15
C GLY A 108 14.76 3.44 -10.16
N LEU A 109 13.98 4.50 -10.11
CA LEU A 109 14.19 5.67 -10.94
C LEU A 109 15.57 6.33 -10.69
N ALA A 110 15.98 6.43 -9.43
CA ALA A 110 17.28 6.98 -9.08
C ALA A 110 18.44 6.07 -9.54
N VAL A 111 18.28 4.75 -9.43
CA VAL A 111 19.26 3.77 -9.93
C VAL A 111 19.35 3.80 -11.44
N ASP A 112 18.22 3.80 -12.15
CA ASP A 112 18.17 3.86 -13.62
C ASP A 112 18.84 5.12 -14.18
N ARG A 113 18.86 6.21 -13.41
CA ARG A 113 19.55 7.47 -13.76
C ARG A 113 20.99 7.54 -13.29
N GLY A 114 21.50 6.50 -12.64
CA GLY A 114 22.87 6.48 -12.10
C GLY A 114 23.11 7.41 -10.90
N MET A 115 22.02 7.87 -10.25
CA MET A 115 22.10 8.76 -9.09
C MET A 115 22.50 8.03 -7.81
N MET A 116 22.24 6.72 -7.74
CA MET A 116 22.61 5.85 -6.62
C MET A 116 22.68 4.39 -7.08
N ARG A 117 23.25 3.54 -6.21
CA ARG A 117 23.29 2.08 -6.37
C ARG A 117 22.71 1.43 -5.12
N VAL A 118 22.15 0.24 -5.26
CA VAL A 118 21.64 -0.51 -4.10
C VAL A 118 22.74 -0.90 -3.11
N SER A 119 23.99 -0.98 -3.56
CA SER A 119 25.17 -1.25 -2.73
C SER A 119 25.75 -0.03 -2.04
N ASP A 120 25.28 1.17 -2.36
CA ASP A 120 25.85 2.39 -1.78
C ASP A 120 25.51 2.46 -0.28
N PRO A 121 26.50 2.83 0.57
CA PRO A 121 26.27 3.02 1.99
C PRO A 121 25.40 4.26 2.22
N ILE A 122 24.52 4.18 3.22
CA ILE A 122 23.58 5.27 3.56
C ILE A 122 24.27 6.41 4.33
N ALA A 123 25.17 6.10 5.24
CA ALA A 123 25.77 7.08 6.12
C ALA A 123 26.43 8.28 5.38
N PRO A 124 27.20 8.08 4.27
CA PRO A 124 27.80 9.20 3.53
C PRO A 124 26.79 10.14 2.86
N VAL A 125 25.55 9.70 2.65
CA VAL A 125 24.49 10.54 2.07
C VAL A 125 24.06 11.65 3.05
N PHE A 126 24.36 11.49 4.33
CA PHE A 126 23.96 12.37 5.42
C PHE A 126 25.15 12.98 6.16
N PRO A 127 26.03 13.77 5.49
CA PRO A 127 27.24 14.34 6.12
C PRO A 127 26.92 15.27 7.28
N ASP A 128 25.75 15.92 7.27
CA ASP A 128 25.28 16.82 8.34
C ASP A 128 24.96 16.07 9.65
N TYR A 129 24.87 14.74 9.58
CA TYR A 129 24.59 13.84 10.71
C TYR A 129 25.82 12.97 11.06
N HIS A 130 26.99 13.34 10.54
CA HIS A 130 28.21 12.53 10.59
C HIS A 130 28.61 12.00 11.97
N PRO A 131 28.53 12.76 13.09
CA PRO A 131 28.94 12.22 14.40
C PRO A 131 28.16 10.97 14.81
N ILE A 132 26.89 10.87 14.40
CA ILE A 132 25.99 9.74 14.75
C ILE A 132 26.32 8.53 13.89
N ALA A 133 26.39 8.71 12.58
CA ALA A 133 26.68 7.63 11.64
C ALA A 133 28.10 7.10 11.77
N ALA A 134 29.07 7.94 12.15
CA ALA A 134 30.48 7.55 12.30
C ALA A 134 30.77 6.77 13.56
N SER A 135 29.92 6.82 14.58
CA SER A 135 30.15 6.19 15.89
C SER A 135 29.85 4.68 15.93
N ASP A 136 29.18 4.14 14.89
CA ASP A 136 28.73 2.73 14.86
C ASP A 136 29.08 2.11 13.49
N ALA A 137 29.92 1.07 13.51
CA ALA A 137 30.38 0.38 12.30
C ALA A 137 29.21 -0.25 11.52
N ASN A 138 28.14 -0.71 12.19
CA ASN A 138 26.95 -1.24 11.52
C ASN A 138 26.19 -0.14 10.78
N LYS A 139 26.07 1.06 11.35
CA LYS A 139 25.47 2.20 10.65
C LYS A 139 26.27 2.61 9.42
N GLN A 140 27.60 2.55 9.49
CA GLN A 140 28.47 2.82 8.33
C GLN A 140 28.34 1.77 7.24
N ALA A 141 28.12 0.50 7.61
CA ALA A 141 27.98 -0.61 6.68
C ALA A 141 26.58 -0.72 6.05
N GLN A 142 25.58 -0.02 6.60
CA GLN A 142 24.20 -0.07 6.13
C GLN A 142 24.06 0.48 4.71
N THR A 143 23.45 -0.28 3.81
CA THR A 143 23.30 0.05 2.39
C THR A 143 21.84 0.40 2.02
N VAL A 144 21.67 0.99 0.85
CA VAL A 144 20.34 1.19 0.22
C VAL A 144 19.55 -0.12 0.14
N ARG A 145 20.23 -1.25 -0.20
CA ARG A 145 19.61 -2.57 -0.24
C ARG A 145 19.07 -3.01 1.10
N ASP A 146 19.77 -2.75 2.19
CA ASP A 146 19.33 -3.14 3.54
C ASP A 146 18.05 -2.40 3.95
N LEU A 147 17.92 -1.13 3.56
CA LEU A 147 16.69 -0.37 3.77
C LEU A 147 15.53 -0.91 2.92
N LEU A 148 15.78 -1.18 1.63
CA LEU A 148 14.78 -1.73 0.70
C LEU A 148 14.26 -3.10 1.15
N MET A 149 15.15 -3.96 1.67
CA MET A 149 14.84 -5.33 2.09
C MET A 149 14.36 -5.44 3.53
N MET A 150 14.21 -4.32 4.27
CA MET A 150 13.88 -4.36 5.70
C MET A 150 14.87 -5.18 6.53
N ARG A 151 16.17 -5.08 6.21
CA ARG A 151 17.27 -5.72 6.92
C ARG A 151 18.24 -4.71 7.50
N THR A 152 17.66 -3.67 8.10
CA THR A 152 18.40 -2.49 8.55
C THR A 152 19.37 -2.74 9.70
N GLY A 153 19.12 -3.75 10.52
CA GLY A 153 19.90 -4.04 11.74
C GLY A 153 19.50 -3.18 12.95
N TYR A 154 18.58 -2.24 12.82
CA TYR A 154 18.10 -1.42 13.96
C TYR A 154 17.40 -2.25 15.02
N ASP A 155 17.51 -1.83 16.27
CA ASP A 155 16.70 -2.33 17.40
C ASP A 155 15.30 -1.70 17.36
N TRP A 156 14.54 -2.08 16.37
CA TRP A 156 13.24 -1.53 16.02
C TRP A 156 12.17 -2.61 15.98
N SER A 157 11.00 -2.35 16.51
CA SER A 157 9.85 -3.26 16.36
C SER A 157 8.57 -2.48 16.14
N GLU A 158 7.78 -2.93 15.17
CA GLU A 158 6.44 -2.43 14.84
C GLU A 158 5.36 -3.51 15.02
N GLN A 159 5.65 -4.58 15.78
CA GLN A 159 4.67 -5.64 16.05
C GLN A 159 3.44 -5.11 16.78
N THR A 160 3.66 -4.14 17.66
CA THR A 160 2.60 -3.37 18.32
C THR A 160 2.86 -1.90 18.02
N TYR A 161 1.86 -1.18 17.50
CA TYR A 161 2.02 0.24 17.21
C TYR A 161 2.22 1.06 18.48
N ALA A 162 1.44 0.77 19.53
CA ALA A 162 1.54 1.46 20.81
C ALA A 162 2.96 1.35 21.39
N ASN A 163 3.55 2.50 21.72
CA ASN A 163 4.90 2.66 22.24
C ASN A 163 6.04 2.20 21.30
N SER A 164 5.73 1.89 20.03
CA SER A 164 6.75 1.55 19.04
C SER A 164 7.64 2.75 18.70
N PRO A 165 8.85 2.52 18.16
CA PRO A 165 9.66 3.60 17.60
C PRO A 165 8.91 4.37 16.49
N LEU A 166 8.08 3.69 15.69
CA LEU A 166 7.25 4.35 14.67
C LEU A 166 6.24 5.31 15.29
N GLN A 167 5.53 4.91 16.34
CA GLN A 167 4.60 5.81 17.03
C GLN A 167 5.31 7.03 17.59
N ARG A 168 6.47 6.83 18.26
CA ARG A 168 7.28 7.94 18.80
C ARG A 168 7.73 8.89 17.68
N LEU A 169 8.18 8.34 16.54
CA LEU A 169 8.58 9.14 15.38
C LEU A 169 7.41 9.95 14.82
N ASN A 170 6.25 9.32 14.65
CA ASN A 170 5.06 9.99 14.11
C ASN A 170 4.53 11.12 15.02
N ASN A 171 4.74 10.99 16.32
CA ASN A 171 4.24 11.95 17.31
C ASN A 171 5.28 13.01 17.69
N CYS A 172 6.55 12.91 17.24
CA CYS A 172 7.55 13.88 17.62
C CYS A 172 7.55 15.10 16.72
N PHE A 173 7.78 16.28 17.31
CA PHE A 173 8.21 17.47 16.60
C PHE A 173 9.73 17.48 16.52
N CYS A 174 10.29 16.58 15.71
CA CYS A 174 11.72 16.34 15.62
C CYS A 174 12.19 16.05 14.20
N ASP A 175 13.48 16.12 13.98
CA ASP A 175 14.10 15.69 12.72
C ASP A 175 14.03 14.15 12.60
N TRP A 176 13.22 13.66 11.67
CA TRP A 176 13.02 12.24 11.44
C TRP A 176 14.27 11.51 10.95
N ILE A 177 15.14 12.19 10.18
CA ILE A 177 16.42 11.61 9.75
C ILE A 177 17.29 11.35 10.97
N ARG A 178 17.43 12.35 11.85
CA ARG A 178 18.17 12.23 13.10
C ARG A 178 17.57 11.14 13.99
N PHE A 179 16.25 11.13 14.15
CA PHE A 179 15.57 10.13 14.96
C PHE A 179 15.89 8.69 14.52
N VAL A 180 15.93 8.43 13.20
CA VAL A 180 16.24 7.09 12.67
C VAL A 180 17.74 6.80 12.78
N LEU A 181 18.62 7.76 12.44
CA LEU A 181 20.06 7.57 12.54
C LEU A 181 20.56 7.42 13.99
N ASP A 182 19.91 8.07 14.96
CA ASP A 182 20.22 7.93 16.39
C ASP A 182 19.74 6.59 16.95
N HIS A 183 18.81 5.90 16.27
CA HIS A 183 18.26 4.65 16.80
C HIS A 183 19.35 3.60 16.95
N PRO A 184 19.38 2.83 18.07
CA PRO A 184 20.44 1.84 18.31
C PRO A 184 20.40 0.70 17.28
N MET A 185 21.57 0.17 16.97
CA MET A 185 21.70 -1.07 16.20
C MET A 185 21.63 -2.27 17.13
N ARG A 186 20.91 -3.31 16.74
CA ARG A 186 20.86 -4.60 17.45
C ARG A 186 21.80 -5.63 16.82
N GLU A 187 22.00 -5.54 15.52
CA GLU A 187 22.76 -6.50 14.72
C GLU A 187 23.34 -5.86 13.47
N ALA A 188 24.19 -6.56 12.75
CA ALA A 188 24.72 -6.08 11.48
C ALA A 188 23.59 -5.96 10.44
N PRO A 189 23.61 -4.93 9.57
CA PRO A 189 22.69 -4.83 8.45
C PRO A 189 22.79 -6.06 7.55
N GLY A 190 21.70 -6.41 6.88
CA GLY A 190 21.60 -7.61 6.04
C GLY A 190 21.31 -8.91 6.81
N SER A 191 21.48 -8.96 8.14
CA SER A 191 21.37 -10.18 8.93
C SER A 191 19.96 -10.74 8.98
N ARG A 192 18.97 -9.93 9.34
CA ARG A 192 17.61 -10.37 9.61
C ARG A 192 16.58 -9.39 9.06
N PHE A 193 15.44 -9.95 8.63
CA PHE A 193 14.26 -9.14 8.30
C PHE A 193 13.61 -8.61 9.58
N GLU A 194 13.47 -7.29 9.68
CA GLU A 194 12.63 -6.61 10.65
C GLU A 194 11.95 -5.43 9.97
N TYR A 195 10.63 -5.33 10.11
CA TYR A 195 9.87 -4.29 9.44
C TYR A 195 10.09 -2.94 10.11
N VAL A 196 10.79 -2.04 9.40
CA VAL A 196 11.28 -0.77 9.92
C VAL A 196 10.84 0.39 9.04
N SER A 197 9.72 1.04 9.38
CA SER A 197 9.20 2.18 8.62
C SER A 197 10.17 3.38 8.61
N GLY A 198 10.93 3.56 9.69
CA GLY A 198 12.00 4.57 9.74
C GLY A 198 13.05 4.39 8.64
N GLY A 199 13.38 3.13 8.30
CA GLY A 199 14.31 2.83 7.20
C GLY A 199 13.82 3.36 5.85
N THR A 200 12.53 3.26 5.53
CA THR A 200 11.99 3.81 4.29
C THR A 200 11.84 5.33 4.30
N ILE A 201 11.65 5.94 5.46
CA ILE A 201 11.74 7.41 5.59
C ILE A 201 13.16 7.87 5.27
N LEU A 202 14.17 7.21 5.84
CA LEU A 202 15.58 7.49 5.59
C LEU A 202 15.93 7.25 4.11
N LEU A 203 15.45 6.18 3.50
CA LEU A 203 15.62 5.91 2.08
C LEU A 203 15.01 7.01 1.21
N GLY A 204 13.79 7.45 1.50
CA GLY A 204 13.15 8.56 0.79
C GLY A 204 13.98 9.85 0.87
N ALA A 205 14.54 10.15 2.04
CA ALA A 205 15.45 11.29 2.22
C ALA A 205 16.75 11.13 1.41
N ALA A 206 17.32 9.91 1.38
CA ALA A 206 18.53 9.62 0.61
C ALA A 206 18.30 9.77 -0.90
N ILE A 207 17.18 9.25 -1.42
CA ILE A 207 16.79 9.44 -2.82
C ILE A 207 16.65 10.94 -3.14
N GLY A 208 15.97 11.68 -2.27
CA GLY A 208 15.80 13.12 -2.46
C GLY A 208 17.12 13.87 -2.52
N ARG A 209 18.09 13.54 -1.66
CA ARG A 209 19.43 14.12 -1.70
C ARG A 209 20.18 13.76 -2.98
N ALA A 210 20.12 12.50 -3.40
CA ALA A 210 20.74 12.05 -4.65
C ALA A 210 20.13 12.73 -5.89
N ALA A 211 18.84 13.01 -5.86
CA ALA A 211 18.11 13.70 -6.93
C ALA A 211 18.21 15.24 -6.85
N GLY A 212 18.82 15.81 -5.81
CA GLY A 212 18.89 17.26 -5.59
C GLY A 212 17.53 17.92 -5.29
N THR A 213 16.53 17.13 -4.89
CA THR A 213 15.19 17.61 -4.56
C THR A 213 14.54 16.69 -3.52
N ARG A 214 13.33 17.02 -3.03
CA ARG A 214 12.61 16.07 -2.16
C ARG A 214 12.04 14.90 -2.97
N VAL A 215 11.95 13.72 -2.34
CA VAL A 215 11.47 12.49 -3.01
C VAL A 215 10.04 12.61 -3.54
N ASP A 216 9.17 13.39 -2.90
CA ASP A 216 7.82 13.65 -3.38
C ASP A 216 7.81 14.47 -4.68
N LEU A 217 8.67 15.47 -4.80
CA LEU A 217 8.84 16.26 -6.03
C LEU A 217 9.52 15.44 -7.13
N PHE A 218 10.49 14.61 -6.77
CA PHE A 218 11.12 13.67 -7.70
C PHE A 218 10.10 12.69 -8.27
N LEU A 219 9.26 12.08 -7.43
CA LEU A 219 8.18 11.19 -7.86
C LEU A 219 7.14 11.92 -8.71
N GLU A 220 6.80 13.15 -8.34
CA GLU A 220 5.85 13.94 -9.12
C GLU A 220 6.34 14.16 -10.55
N SER A 221 7.59 14.61 -10.73
CA SER A 221 8.15 14.89 -12.05
C SER A 221 8.42 13.64 -12.87
N GLU A 222 8.90 12.57 -12.23
CA GLU A 222 9.45 11.42 -12.93
C GLU A 222 8.47 10.27 -13.13
N LEU A 223 7.41 10.22 -12.30
CA LEU A 223 6.45 9.11 -12.31
C LEU A 223 5.00 9.60 -12.34
N PHE A 224 4.58 10.42 -11.38
CA PHE A 224 3.18 10.71 -11.19
C PHE A 224 2.59 11.56 -12.31
N ALA A 225 3.20 12.70 -12.63
CA ALA A 225 2.72 13.55 -13.72
C ALA A 225 2.79 12.83 -15.08
N PRO A 226 3.89 12.12 -15.45
CA PRO A 226 3.93 11.35 -16.69
C PRO A 226 2.90 10.20 -16.78
N MET A 227 2.45 9.66 -15.65
CA MET A 227 1.38 8.65 -15.60
C MET A 227 -0.02 9.25 -15.42
N GLY A 228 -0.14 10.58 -15.42
CA GLY A 228 -1.42 11.27 -15.26
C GLY A 228 -2.06 11.04 -13.89
N PHE A 229 -1.25 11.01 -12.82
CA PHE A 229 -1.77 10.96 -11.46
C PHE A 229 -2.42 12.29 -11.11
N GLN A 230 -3.43 12.24 -10.26
CA GLN A 230 -4.09 13.45 -9.77
C GLN A 230 -4.16 13.41 -8.24
N SER A 231 -4.00 14.57 -7.62
CA SER A 231 -4.20 14.74 -6.18
C SER A 231 -3.26 13.90 -5.28
N ALA A 232 -2.05 13.56 -5.75
CA ALA A 232 -1.05 12.95 -4.88
C ALA A 232 -0.64 13.95 -3.78
N ARG A 233 -0.68 13.53 -2.52
CA ARG A 233 -0.21 14.34 -1.40
C ARG A 233 0.51 13.51 -0.36
N TRP A 234 1.32 14.17 0.47
CA TRP A 234 2.17 13.53 1.44
C TRP A 234 1.99 14.13 2.84
N GLU A 235 1.94 13.28 3.84
CA GLU A 235 2.24 13.69 5.21
C GLU A 235 3.71 14.07 5.33
N ARG A 236 3.98 15.09 6.15
CA ARG A 236 5.31 15.66 6.27
C ARG A 236 5.73 15.78 7.73
N GLY A 237 6.97 15.42 8.01
CA GLY A 237 7.59 15.63 9.30
C GLY A 237 7.90 17.11 9.56
N GLN A 238 7.82 17.48 10.79
CA GLN A 238 8.19 18.81 11.26
C GLN A 238 9.51 18.70 12.04
N PRO A 239 10.41 19.69 11.96
CA PRO A 239 10.24 21.02 11.32
C PRO A 239 10.64 21.08 9.85
N ASN A 240 11.29 20.05 9.28
CA ASN A 240 11.98 20.14 7.98
C ASN A 240 11.10 19.79 6.75
N GLY A 241 9.84 19.43 6.95
CA GLY A 241 8.90 19.13 5.85
C GLY A 241 9.22 17.84 5.08
N LEU A 242 9.96 16.91 5.68
CA LEU A 242 10.33 15.63 5.05
C LEU A 242 9.08 14.78 4.76
N PRO A 243 8.89 14.28 3.52
CA PRO A 243 7.79 13.36 3.23
C PRO A 243 7.90 12.07 4.01
N HIS A 244 6.78 11.59 4.56
CA HIS A 244 6.74 10.35 5.34
C HIS A 244 6.80 9.12 4.43
N GLY A 245 8.01 8.71 4.02
CA GLY A 245 8.26 7.58 3.11
C GLY A 245 7.80 6.20 3.64
N GLY A 246 7.46 6.10 4.92
CA GLY A 246 6.99 4.87 5.55
C GLY A 246 5.47 4.64 5.44
N GLY A 247 4.66 5.68 5.19
CA GLY A 247 3.19 5.52 5.23
C GLY A 247 2.37 6.74 4.87
N GLY A 248 2.99 7.87 4.56
CA GLY A 248 2.30 9.16 4.47
C GLY A 248 1.81 9.59 3.09
N LEU A 249 1.82 8.70 2.10
CA LEU A 249 1.29 9.00 0.77
C LEU A 249 -0.24 8.86 0.74
N TYR A 250 -0.90 9.76 0.03
CA TYR A 250 -2.32 9.69 -0.31
C TYR A 250 -2.47 9.70 -1.82
N LEU A 251 -3.23 8.76 -2.35
CA LEU A 251 -3.56 8.63 -3.77
C LEU A 251 -5.05 8.35 -3.96
N ARG A 252 -5.57 8.66 -5.14
CA ARG A 252 -6.85 8.10 -5.57
C ARG A 252 -6.70 6.60 -5.82
N PRO A 253 -7.74 5.79 -5.60
CA PRO A 253 -7.68 4.35 -5.90
C PRO A 253 -7.29 4.04 -7.36
N ARG A 254 -7.69 4.88 -8.32
CA ARG A 254 -7.29 4.76 -9.73
C ARG A 254 -5.78 4.91 -9.90
N ASP A 255 -5.15 5.89 -9.24
CA ASP A 255 -3.71 6.11 -9.32
C ASP A 255 -2.93 4.97 -8.62
N MET A 256 -3.49 4.41 -7.55
CA MET A 256 -2.97 3.20 -6.91
C MET A 256 -2.98 1.99 -7.88
N ALA A 257 -4.05 1.81 -8.66
CA ALA A 257 -4.13 0.74 -9.66
C ALA A 257 -3.13 0.94 -10.81
N LYS A 258 -2.80 2.19 -11.18
CA LYS A 258 -1.74 2.50 -12.16
C LYS A 258 -0.37 1.98 -11.69
N LEU A 259 -0.05 2.09 -10.39
CA LEU A 259 1.20 1.53 -9.84
C LEU A 259 1.26 0.01 -10.02
N GLY A 260 0.17 -0.68 -9.75
CA GLY A 260 0.09 -2.13 -9.98
C GLY A 260 0.27 -2.48 -11.46
N THR A 261 -0.34 -1.71 -12.35
CA THR A 261 -0.21 -1.90 -13.79
C THR A 261 1.24 -1.70 -14.26
N LEU A 262 1.93 -0.68 -13.75
CA LEU A 262 3.35 -0.45 -14.01
C LEU A 262 4.21 -1.68 -13.64
N MET A 263 3.90 -2.31 -12.50
CA MET A 263 4.58 -3.54 -12.08
C MET A 263 4.25 -4.71 -13.01
N ALA A 264 2.97 -4.91 -13.37
CA ALA A 264 2.51 -5.98 -14.24
C ALA A 264 3.10 -5.90 -15.66
N THR A 265 3.36 -4.69 -16.14
CA THR A 265 3.92 -4.39 -17.46
C THR A 265 5.45 -4.23 -17.45
N ARG A 266 6.11 -4.71 -16.40
CA ARG A 266 7.57 -4.64 -16.25
C ARG A 266 8.14 -3.23 -16.38
N GLY A 267 7.46 -2.26 -15.76
CA GLY A 267 7.89 -0.87 -15.71
C GLY A 267 7.44 -0.02 -16.90
N ARG A 268 6.51 -0.52 -17.72
CA ARG A 268 5.93 0.25 -18.84
C ARG A 268 4.60 0.88 -18.45
N TRP A 269 4.34 2.05 -18.97
CA TRP A 269 3.05 2.72 -18.90
C TRP A 269 2.70 3.25 -20.31
N GLN A 270 1.58 2.80 -20.86
CA GLN A 270 1.14 3.17 -22.22
C GLN A 270 2.25 3.08 -23.27
N GLY A 271 2.99 1.97 -23.27
CA GLY A 271 4.09 1.71 -24.19
C GLY A 271 5.44 2.38 -23.85
N ARG A 272 5.45 3.36 -22.95
CA ARG A 272 6.68 4.05 -22.50
C ARG A 272 7.31 3.32 -21.34
N GLN A 273 8.63 3.06 -21.39
CA GLN A 273 9.39 2.56 -20.24
C GLN A 273 9.58 3.68 -19.23
N MET A 274 8.96 3.54 -18.07
CA MET A 274 9.05 4.49 -16.95
C MET A 274 10.18 4.13 -15.99
N ILE A 275 10.28 2.85 -15.66
CA ILE A 275 11.31 2.25 -14.78
C ILE A 275 11.85 1.03 -15.51
N SER A 276 13.14 0.74 -15.42
CA SER A 276 13.73 -0.40 -16.12
C SER A 276 13.10 -1.75 -15.74
N GLU A 277 12.98 -2.66 -16.70
CA GLU A 277 12.58 -4.04 -16.44
C GLU A 277 13.55 -4.72 -15.47
N ALA A 278 14.84 -4.35 -15.51
CA ALA A 278 15.85 -4.85 -14.60
C ALA A 278 15.51 -4.51 -13.15
N TRP A 279 15.09 -3.27 -12.87
CA TRP A 279 14.65 -2.88 -11.53
C TRP A 279 13.39 -3.64 -11.08
N ILE A 280 12.37 -3.72 -11.93
CA ILE A 280 11.14 -4.45 -11.58
C ILE A 280 11.47 -5.91 -11.23
N ARG A 281 12.32 -6.56 -12.02
CA ARG A 281 12.76 -7.93 -11.76
C ARG A 281 13.55 -8.04 -10.46
N GLU A 282 14.51 -7.13 -10.21
CA GLU A 282 15.33 -7.15 -9.00
C GLU A 282 14.48 -6.87 -7.76
N SER A 283 13.61 -5.85 -7.82
CA SER A 283 12.76 -5.47 -6.68
C SER A 283 11.75 -6.54 -6.27
N THR A 284 11.45 -7.47 -7.16
CA THR A 284 10.55 -8.60 -6.92
C THR A 284 11.28 -9.94 -6.75
N GLN A 285 12.59 -9.95 -6.57
CA GLN A 285 13.32 -11.12 -6.09
C GLN A 285 13.01 -11.34 -4.61
N MET A 286 12.04 -12.22 -4.36
CA MET A 286 11.46 -12.42 -3.05
C MET A 286 12.30 -13.36 -2.19
N THR A 287 12.53 -12.95 -0.93
CA THR A 287 13.11 -13.82 0.10
C THR A 287 12.02 -14.16 1.12
N ALA A 288 11.88 -15.43 1.48
CA ALA A 288 10.94 -15.86 2.50
C ALA A 288 11.23 -15.15 3.85
N VAL A 289 10.18 -14.70 4.51
CA VAL A 289 10.26 -14.06 5.81
C VAL A 289 9.35 -14.79 6.80
N SER A 290 9.71 -14.78 8.09
CA SER A 290 8.92 -15.42 9.14
C SER A 290 7.70 -14.58 9.52
N ARG A 291 6.86 -14.27 8.52
CA ARG A 291 5.61 -13.50 8.69
C ARG A 291 4.51 -14.05 7.79
N THR A 292 3.28 -13.81 8.20
CA THR A 292 2.09 -13.96 7.36
C THR A 292 1.55 -12.57 6.99
N LEU A 293 0.93 -12.49 5.82
CA LEU A 293 0.27 -11.31 5.32
C LEU A 293 -1.14 -11.73 4.87
N GLY A 294 -2.18 -11.16 5.50
CA GLY A 294 -3.57 -11.57 5.23
C GLY A 294 -3.79 -13.07 5.39
N GLY A 295 -3.18 -13.69 6.41
CA GLY A 295 -3.29 -15.13 6.69
C GLY A 295 -2.41 -16.05 5.82
N ARG A 296 -1.65 -15.54 4.86
CA ARG A 296 -0.79 -16.34 3.96
C ARG A 296 0.70 -16.16 4.28
N PRO A 297 1.54 -17.21 4.14
CA PRO A 297 2.98 -17.06 4.20
C PRO A 297 3.47 -15.97 3.26
N ALA A 298 4.40 -15.14 3.72
CA ALA A 298 4.90 -14.01 2.95
C ALA A 298 6.39 -14.13 2.65
N SER A 299 6.79 -13.52 1.55
CA SER A 299 8.16 -13.20 1.19
C SER A 299 8.30 -11.70 0.98
N TYR A 300 9.53 -11.17 0.94
CA TYR A 300 9.79 -9.75 0.80
C TYR A 300 10.95 -9.49 -0.15
N GLY A 301 10.74 -8.54 -1.05
CA GLY A 301 11.76 -8.01 -1.95
C GLY A 301 12.11 -6.56 -1.59
N TYR A 302 12.31 -5.69 -2.58
CA TYR A 302 12.58 -4.27 -2.35
C TYR A 302 11.27 -3.52 -2.06
N SER A 303 10.84 -3.56 -0.81
CA SER A 303 9.59 -2.97 -0.30
C SER A 303 8.31 -3.47 -0.99
N TRP A 304 8.37 -4.67 -1.57
CA TRP A 304 7.23 -5.42 -2.08
C TRP A 304 7.12 -6.74 -1.33
N TRP A 305 5.90 -7.13 -1.01
CA TRP A 305 5.59 -8.45 -0.50
C TRP A 305 5.37 -9.43 -1.66
N GLY A 306 5.50 -10.72 -1.39
CA GLY A 306 5.14 -11.78 -2.33
C GLY A 306 4.46 -12.93 -1.63
N PHE A 307 3.58 -13.64 -2.36
CA PHE A 307 3.00 -14.90 -1.93
C PHE A 307 3.66 -16.08 -2.65
N PRO A 308 3.55 -17.32 -2.12
CA PRO A 308 4.22 -18.49 -2.70
C PRO A 308 3.82 -18.83 -4.14
N ASP A 309 2.64 -18.39 -4.57
CA ASP A 309 2.09 -18.57 -5.91
C ASP A 309 2.45 -17.45 -6.90
N GLY A 310 3.45 -16.62 -6.55
CA GLY A 310 4.01 -15.60 -7.43
C GLY A 310 3.25 -14.28 -7.44
N VAL A 311 2.21 -14.12 -6.61
CA VAL A 311 1.51 -12.84 -6.48
C VAL A 311 2.41 -11.82 -5.81
N ILE A 312 2.68 -10.69 -6.49
CA ILE A 312 3.40 -9.54 -5.95
C ILE A 312 2.38 -8.64 -5.24
N VAL A 313 2.75 -8.13 -4.08
CA VAL A 313 1.80 -7.42 -3.23
C VAL A 313 2.40 -6.14 -2.65
N ALA A 314 1.69 -5.02 -2.78
CA ALA A 314 1.85 -3.89 -1.89
C ALA A 314 0.71 -3.89 -0.87
N SER A 315 1.03 -3.75 0.42
CA SER A 315 0.04 -3.80 1.49
C SER A 315 0.23 -2.65 2.47
N GLY A 316 -0.86 -2.03 2.86
CA GLY A 316 -0.93 -1.00 3.88
C GLY A 316 -1.98 -1.29 4.93
N ALA A 317 -1.77 -0.76 6.12
CA ALA A 317 -2.72 -0.88 7.22
C ALA A 317 -4.12 -0.44 6.79
N LEU A 318 -5.13 -0.89 7.52
CA LEU A 318 -6.55 -0.61 7.27
C LEU A 318 -7.10 -1.21 5.97
N GLY A 319 -6.29 -1.94 5.18
CA GLY A 319 -6.76 -2.63 3.98
C GLY A 319 -6.46 -1.90 2.66
N GLN A 320 -5.30 -1.28 2.56
CA GLN A 320 -4.78 -0.74 1.30
C GLN A 320 -3.97 -1.84 0.60
N TRP A 321 -4.43 -2.35 -0.54
CA TRP A 321 -3.80 -3.48 -1.21
C TRP A 321 -3.67 -3.28 -2.72
N ILE A 322 -2.50 -3.62 -3.25
CA ILE A 322 -2.29 -3.84 -4.68
C ILE A 322 -1.80 -5.27 -4.85
N PHE A 323 -2.54 -6.09 -5.58
CA PHE A 323 -2.11 -7.41 -6.01
C PHE A 323 -1.74 -7.34 -7.48
N VAL A 324 -0.58 -7.88 -7.82
CA VAL A 324 -0.06 -7.92 -9.18
C VAL A 324 0.26 -9.34 -9.56
N LEU A 325 -0.33 -9.81 -10.65
CA LEU A 325 -0.14 -11.14 -11.21
C LEU A 325 0.37 -10.99 -12.66
N PRO A 326 1.69 -10.82 -12.86
CA PRO A 326 2.25 -10.51 -14.18
C PRO A 326 1.91 -11.57 -15.23
N ASP A 327 1.99 -12.85 -14.89
CA ASP A 327 1.70 -13.97 -15.80
C ASP A 327 0.23 -14.00 -16.26
N ARG A 328 -0.66 -13.41 -15.48
CA ARG A 328 -2.07 -13.26 -15.82
C ARG A 328 -2.40 -11.87 -16.37
N GLN A 329 -1.43 -10.98 -16.44
CA GLN A 329 -1.64 -9.56 -16.77
C GLN A 329 -2.81 -8.96 -15.98
N LEU A 330 -2.86 -9.30 -14.68
CA LEU A 330 -3.96 -8.94 -13.78
C LEU A 330 -3.43 -8.08 -12.64
N VAL A 331 -4.16 -7.01 -12.34
CA VAL A 331 -3.96 -6.18 -11.16
C VAL A 331 -5.30 -6.02 -10.44
N VAL A 332 -5.25 -6.15 -9.12
CA VAL A 332 -6.39 -5.84 -8.26
C VAL A 332 -5.94 -4.81 -7.23
N ALA A 333 -6.55 -3.64 -7.25
CA ALA A 333 -6.32 -2.60 -6.26
C ALA A 333 -7.57 -2.42 -5.41
N SER A 334 -7.40 -2.37 -4.10
CA SER A 334 -8.50 -2.19 -3.15
C SER A 334 -8.09 -1.28 -2.02
N THR A 335 -9.00 -0.42 -1.62
CA THR A 335 -8.85 0.43 -0.44
C THR A 335 -9.94 0.10 0.59
N ALA A 336 -9.62 0.28 1.86
CA ALA A 336 -10.56 0.04 2.94
C ALA A 336 -10.24 0.92 4.17
N SER A 337 -11.14 0.89 5.13
CA SER A 337 -10.93 1.35 6.49
C SER A 337 -11.33 0.21 7.45
N ASN A 338 -10.55 -0.88 7.40
CA ASN A 338 -10.78 -2.10 8.18
C ASN A 338 -9.73 -2.23 9.30
N GLU A 339 -10.16 -2.16 10.54
CA GLU A 339 -9.27 -2.37 11.69
C GLU A 339 -9.12 -3.86 12.06
N THR A 340 -10.13 -4.68 11.79
CA THR A 340 -10.24 -6.04 12.31
C THR A 340 -10.24 -7.15 11.26
N GLN A 341 -10.34 -6.83 9.97
CA GLN A 341 -10.40 -7.81 8.88
C GLN A 341 -9.19 -7.68 7.94
N ALA A 342 -8.02 -8.03 8.45
CA ALA A 342 -6.75 -7.91 7.72
C ALA A 342 -6.64 -8.85 6.50
N ASP A 343 -7.47 -9.90 6.41
CA ASP A 343 -7.50 -10.89 5.33
C ASP A 343 -8.57 -10.63 4.27
N ALA A 344 -9.44 -9.64 4.47
CA ALA A 344 -10.60 -9.40 3.61
C ALA A 344 -10.22 -9.30 2.12
N GLN A 345 -9.21 -8.51 1.78
CA GLN A 345 -8.77 -8.32 0.39
C GLN A 345 -8.12 -9.57 -0.20
N VAL A 346 -7.42 -10.36 0.62
CA VAL A 346 -6.85 -11.64 0.20
C VAL A 346 -7.98 -12.62 -0.16
N ARG A 347 -9.03 -12.70 0.67
CA ARG A 347 -10.22 -13.51 0.38
C ARG A 347 -10.95 -13.02 -0.88
N ILE A 348 -11.11 -11.72 -1.07
CA ILE A 348 -11.69 -11.16 -2.31
C ILE A 348 -10.88 -11.63 -3.52
N LEU A 349 -9.56 -11.55 -3.47
CA LEU A 349 -8.71 -12.01 -4.57
C LEU A 349 -8.87 -13.51 -4.84
N TYR A 350 -8.69 -14.34 -3.81
CA TYR A 350 -8.57 -15.79 -3.99
C TYR A 350 -9.92 -16.50 -4.15
N ASP A 351 -10.98 -16.04 -3.49
CA ASP A 351 -12.28 -16.71 -3.52
C ASP A 351 -13.14 -16.24 -4.71
N TYR A 352 -12.87 -15.03 -5.25
CA TYR A 352 -13.72 -14.43 -6.30
C TYR A 352 -12.95 -14.02 -7.55
N ILE A 353 -11.94 -13.17 -7.43
CA ILE A 353 -11.30 -12.57 -8.60
C ILE A 353 -10.51 -13.62 -9.39
N LEU A 354 -9.64 -14.39 -8.72
CA LEU A 354 -8.84 -15.41 -9.40
C LEU A 354 -9.69 -16.52 -10.04
N PRO A 355 -10.75 -17.04 -9.38
CA PRO A 355 -11.66 -18.00 -10.01
C PRO A 355 -12.52 -17.44 -11.14
N ALA A 356 -12.68 -16.10 -11.22
CA ALA A 356 -13.39 -15.43 -12.32
C ALA A 356 -12.52 -15.28 -13.57
N VAL A 357 -11.21 -15.32 -13.45
CA VAL A 357 -10.25 -15.11 -14.55
C VAL A 357 -10.03 -16.41 -15.32
N GLN A 358 -10.39 -16.37 -16.62
CA GLN A 358 -10.22 -17.47 -17.57
C GLN A 358 -8.87 -17.40 -18.29
#